data_87b8ad201da5d04acd222c2dbc543202
#
_entry.id   87b8ad201da5d04acd222c2dbc543202
#
_cell.length_a   1.000
_cell.length_b   1.000
_cell.length_c   1.000
_cell.angle_alpha   90.00
_cell.angle_beta   90.00
_cell.angle_gamma   90.00
#
_symmetry.space_group_name_H-M   'P 1'
#
loop_
_entity.id
_entity.type
_entity.pdbx_description
1 polymer ?
#
loop_
_entity_poly.entity_id
_entity_poly.type
_entity_poly.pdbx_seq_one_letter_code
_entity_poly.pdbx_strand_id
1 'polypeptide(L)'
;EGYAVLDRDENGTPILEAYLKAGSTEYYQKGQKPWVIPNDAPAPLLVPIVYRPDAKRVFGHSRISRACMSITGSALRTVKRSEIAAEFFSFPQKYITGLSDDAEKMEKWRATMSSFMTFTKDEEGDRPNLGQFAQQSMTPHTEQLKMFAALFAGETGLTLDDLGFATENPSSAEAIKASHENLRLAARKAQRTFRSGFLNAGYLAACLRDDYPYLRRQVYLTSAMWEPVFEPDSAMLSSIGDGAIKINQAV
;
A
#
# COMPACT_ATOMS: atom_id res chain seq x y z
N GLU A 1 -21.09 20.40 15.02
CA GLU A 1 -19.79 21.08 15.29
C GLU A 1 -18.65 20.18 14.90
N GLY A 2 -17.58 20.74 14.36
CA GLY A 2 -16.36 20.04 13.97
C GLY A 2 -15.15 20.68 14.63
N TYR A 3 -14.10 19.86 14.82
CA TYR A 3 -12.81 20.32 15.33
C TYR A 3 -11.70 19.80 14.43
N ALA A 4 -10.77 20.67 14.06
CA ALA A 4 -9.61 20.32 13.25
C ALA A 4 -8.33 20.92 13.84
N VAL A 5 -7.26 20.14 13.87
CA VAL A 5 -5.90 20.62 14.15
C VAL A 5 -5.24 20.88 12.80
N LEU A 6 -4.92 22.14 12.52
CA LEU A 6 -4.40 22.59 11.23
C LEU A 6 -2.87 22.58 11.21
N ASP A 7 -2.23 22.78 12.38
CA ASP A 7 -0.78 22.79 12.50
C ASP A 7 -0.33 22.27 13.86
N ARG A 8 0.86 21.65 13.92
CA ARG A 8 1.48 21.09 15.12
C ARG A 8 2.95 21.47 15.19
N ASP A 9 3.47 21.61 16.42
CA ASP A 9 4.92 21.76 16.65
C ASP A 9 5.68 20.43 16.47
N GLU A 10 7.01 20.49 16.54
CA GLU A 10 7.89 19.31 16.43
C GLU A 10 7.58 18.21 17.48
N ASN A 11 6.96 18.59 18.60
CA ASN A 11 6.54 17.68 19.66
C ASN A 11 5.12 17.14 19.46
N GLY A 12 4.44 17.50 18.36
CA GLY A 12 3.08 17.10 18.05
C GLY A 12 1.99 17.90 18.78
N THR A 13 2.34 18.98 19.52
CA THR A 13 1.37 19.83 20.20
C THR A 13 0.68 20.75 19.20
N PRO A 14 -0.66 20.91 19.26
CA PRO A 14 -1.39 21.81 18.37
C PRO A 14 -0.89 23.26 18.48
N ILE A 15 -0.57 23.87 17.33
CA ILE A 15 -0.23 25.29 17.22
C ILE A 15 -1.42 26.08 16.69
N LEU A 16 -2.11 25.55 15.67
CA LEU A 16 -3.28 26.15 15.04
C LEU A 16 -4.43 25.16 15.03
N GLU A 17 -5.54 25.56 15.62
CA GLU A 17 -6.76 24.79 15.75
C GLU A 17 -7.94 25.56 15.17
N ALA A 18 -8.92 24.83 14.65
CA ALA A 18 -10.14 25.41 14.13
C ALA A 18 -11.38 24.68 14.69
N TYR A 19 -12.32 25.45 15.19
CA TYR A 19 -13.64 24.98 15.61
C TYR A 19 -14.65 25.37 14.54
N LEU A 20 -15.20 24.37 13.85
CA LEU A 20 -16.06 24.50 12.71
C LEU A 20 -17.52 24.43 13.16
N LYS A 21 -18.23 25.52 12.98
CA LYS A 21 -19.67 25.64 13.30
C LYS A 21 -20.44 25.98 12.01
N ALA A 22 -21.74 25.79 12.03
CA ALA A 22 -22.60 26.31 10.98
C ALA A 22 -22.51 27.85 11.01
N GLY A 23 -22.24 28.46 9.86
CA GLY A 23 -22.16 29.91 9.73
C GLY A 23 -20.86 30.56 10.24
N SER A 24 -19.93 29.81 10.84
CA SER A 24 -18.66 30.39 11.31
C SER A 24 -17.57 29.36 11.56
N THR A 25 -16.31 29.82 11.50
CA THR A 25 -15.15 29.04 11.94
C THR A 25 -14.36 29.89 12.93
N GLU A 26 -14.11 29.33 14.11
CA GLU A 26 -13.28 29.95 15.16
C GLU A 26 -11.88 29.36 15.11
N TYR A 27 -10.87 30.22 15.06
CA TYR A 27 -9.47 29.82 15.03
C TYR A 27 -8.77 30.15 16.34
N TYR A 28 -7.94 29.22 16.80
CA TYR A 28 -7.11 29.34 17.99
C TYR A 28 -5.66 29.10 17.61
N GLN A 29 -4.82 30.11 17.73
CA GLN A 29 -3.39 29.98 17.50
C GLN A 29 -2.64 30.26 18.78
N LYS A 30 -1.64 29.45 19.10
CA LYS A 30 -0.80 29.62 20.28
C LYS A 30 -0.13 31.00 20.29
N GLY A 31 -0.37 31.76 21.35
CA GLY A 31 0.19 33.12 21.51
C GLY A 31 -0.60 34.24 20.81
N GLN A 32 -1.72 33.97 20.17
CA GLN A 32 -2.60 34.95 19.54
C GLN A 32 -4.00 34.95 20.18
N LYS A 33 -4.73 36.04 19.99
CA LYS A 33 -6.14 36.08 20.37
C LYS A 33 -6.95 35.26 19.38
N PRO A 34 -7.92 34.50 19.83
CA PRO A 34 -8.86 33.78 18.95
C PRO A 34 -9.54 34.75 18.00
N TRP A 35 -9.77 34.29 16.77
CA TRP A 35 -10.54 35.07 15.78
C TRP A 35 -11.60 34.19 15.14
N VAL A 36 -12.67 34.81 14.68
CA VAL A 36 -13.82 34.15 14.05
C VAL A 36 -13.95 34.64 12.62
N ILE A 37 -14.07 33.70 11.70
CA ILE A 37 -14.40 33.97 10.31
C ILE A 37 -15.85 33.53 10.07
N PRO A 38 -16.79 34.49 9.84
CA PRO A 38 -18.15 34.14 9.46
C PRO A 38 -18.17 33.55 8.04
N ASN A 39 -19.13 32.68 7.77
CA ASN A 39 -19.38 32.12 6.44
C ASN A 39 -20.89 31.79 6.30
N ASP A 40 -21.37 31.63 5.06
CA ASP A 40 -22.76 31.28 4.77
C ASP A 40 -23.03 29.77 4.66
N ALA A 41 -22.13 28.95 5.19
CA ALA A 41 -22.31 27.50 5.17
C ALA A 41 -23.40 27.09 6.17
N PRO A 42 -24.44 26.36 5.75
CA PRO A 42 -25.51 25.91 6.62
C PRO A 42 -25.12 24.77 7.57
N ALA A 43 -23.91 24.24 7.42
CA ALA A 43 -23.35 23.19 8.25
C ALA A 43 -21.83 23.42 8.47
N PRO A 44 -21.21 22.77 9.47
CA PRO A 44 -19.76 22.84 9.69
C PRO A 44 -18.97 22.50 8.40
N LEU A 45 -17.88 23.23 8.16
CA LEU A 45 -16.99 23.02 7.01
C LEU A 45 -16.12 21.77 7.15
N LEU A 46 -16.74 20.68 7.56
CA LEU A 46 -16.09 19.39 7.72
C LEU A 46 -17.01 18.28 7.23
N VAL A 47 -16.60 17.64 6.15
CA VAL A 47 -17.38 16.56 5.56
C VAL A 47 -16.62 15.24 5.69
N PRO A 48 -17.17 14.25 6.42
CA PRO A 48 -16.53 12.94 6.52
C PRO A 48 -16.73 12.15 5.22
N ILE A 49 -15.64 11.68 4.63
CA ILE A 49 -15.64 10.69 3.54
C ILE A 49 -15.38 9.34 4.19
N VAL A 50 -16.43 8.56 4.34
CA VAL A 50 -16.43 7.39 5.21
C VAL A 50 -16.41 6.10 4.40
N TYR A 51 -15.51 5.17 4.75
CA TYR A 51 -15.44 3.85 4.14
C TYR A 51 -16.08 2.80 5.06
N ARG A 52 -17.12 2.11 4.58
CA ARG A 52 -17.84 1.03 5.29
C ARG A 52 -18.25 1.43 6.73
N PRO A 53 -19.09 2.48 6.92
CA PRO A 53 -19.58 2.82 8.23
C PRO A 53 -20.48 1.70 8.79
N ASP A 54 -20.46 1.52 10.09
CA ASP A 54 -21.39 0.67 10.83
C ASP A 54 -21.95 1.41 12.05
N ALA A 55 -22.90 0.79 12.76
CA ALA A 55 -23.55 1.39 13.91
C ALA A 55 -22.58 1.69 15.08
N LYS A 56 -21.44 0.99 15.17
CA LYS A 56 -20.42 1.22 16.21
C LYS A 56 -19.34 2.20 15.73
N ARG A 57 -19.09 2.27 14.44
CA ARG A 57 -18.04 3.07 13.83
C ARG A 57 -18.61 3.96 12.73
N VAL A 58 -19.21 5.05 13.18
CA VAL A 58 -19.85 6.05 12.29
C VAL A 58 -18.86 6.62 11.28
N PHE A 59 -17.58 6.78 11.66
CA PHE A 59 -16.50 7.23 10.79
C PHE A 59 -15.84 6.10 9.98
N GLY A 60 -16.47 4.93 9.95
CA GLY A 60 -16.09 3.81 9.10
C GLY A 60 -14.88 3.03 9.56
N HIS A 61 -14.37 2.21 8.63
CA HIS A 61 -13.23 1.33 8.83
C HIS A 61 -12.10 1.68 7.88
N SER A 62 -10.86 1.44 8.30
CA SER A 62 -9.73 1.45 7.39
C SER A 62 -9.84 0.29 6.39
N ARG A 63 -9.44 0.52 5.13
CA ARG A 63 -9.25 -0.55 4.16
C ARG A 63 -8.03 -1.41 4.50
N ILE A 64 -7.04 -0.85 5.21
CA ILE A 64 -5.89 -1.59 5.71
C ILE A 64 -6.36 -2.41 6.91
N SER A 65 -6.55 -3.71 6.70
CA SER A 65 -6.96 -4.65 7.73
C SER A 65 -5.79 -5.04 8.63
N ARG A 66 -6.10 -5.63 9.79
CA ARG A 66 -5.07 -6.22 10.66
C ARG A 66 -4.35 -7.37 9.97
N ALA A 67 -5.03 -8.11 9.10
CA ALA A 67 -4.45 -9.17 8.29
C ALA A 67 -3.40 -8.61 7.33
N CYS A 68 -3.72 -7.53 6.59
CA CYS A 68 -2.74 -6.84 5.74
C CYS A 68 -1.49 -6.42 6.52
N MET A 69 -1.65 -5.80 7.68
CA MET A 69 -0.53 -5.37 8.53
C MET A 69 0.33 -6.57 9.00
N SER A 70 -0.31 -7.65 9.41
CA SER A 70 0.38 -8.87 9.87
C SER A 70 1.17 -9.54 8.74
N ILE A 71 0.56 -9.67 7.56
CA ILE A 71 1.19 -10.26 6.37
C ILE A 71 2.39 -9.41 5.94
N THR A 72 2.24 -8.08 5.87
CA THR A 72 3.33 -7.15 5.54
C THR A 72 4.47 -7.28 6.55
N GLY A 73 4.18 -7.32 7.84
CA GLY A 73 5.19 -7.53 8.89
C GLY A 73 5.92 -8.86 8.76
N SER A 74 5.25 -9.93 8.31
CA SER A 74 5.86 -11.24 8.06
C SER A 74 6.74 -11.22 6.81
N ALA A 75 6.29 -10.57 5.74
CA ALA A 75 7.08 -10.37 4.52
C ALA A 75 8.38 -9.60 4.81
N LEU A 76 8.29 -8.48 5.54
CA LEU A 76 9.47 -7.69 5.93
C LEU A 76 10.48 -8.50 6.76
N ARG A 77 10.00 -9.34 7.69
CA ARG A 77 10.89 -10.25 8.44
C ARG A 77 11.58 -11.27 7.52
N THR A 78 10.89 -11.76 6.49
CA THR A 78 11.47 -12.69 5.52
C THR A 78 12.52 -12.00 4.66
N VAL A 79 12.28 -10.79 4.17
CA VAL A 79 13.28 -9.97 3.45
C VAL A 79 14.53 -9.80 4.31
N LYS A 80 14.36 -9.37 5.57
CA LYS A 80 15.50 -9.20 6.48
C LYS A 80 16.29 -10.49 6.72
N ARG A 81 15.60 -11.64 6.84
CA ARG A 81 16.27 -12.94 6.95
C ARG A 81 17.03 -13.31 5.68
N SER A 82 16.45 -13.02 4.51
CA SER A 82 17.09 -13.29 3.22
C SER A 82 18.36 -12.46 3.01
N GLU A 83 18.37 -11.20 3.45
CA GLU A 83 19.57 -10.34 3.41
C GLU A 83 20.68 -10.92 4.30
N ILE A 84 20.36 -11.29 5.54
CA ILE A 84 21.32 -11.92 6.45
C ILE A 84 21.84 -13.24 5.87
N ALA A 85 20.95 -14.08 5.36
CA ALA A 85 21.33 -15.35 4.74
C ALA A 85 22.23 -15.15 3.51
N ALA A 86 21.94 -14.13 2.68
CA ALA A 86 22.75 -13.79 1.53
C ALA A 86 24.18 -13.40 1.91
N GLU A 87 24.38 -12.65 2.99
CA GLU A 87 25.72 -12.32 3.49
C GLU A 87 26.49 -13.59 3.88
N PHE A 88 25.87 -14.51 4.61
CA PHE A 88 26.51 -15.77 5.00
C PHE A 88 26.84 -16.67 3.80
N PHE A 89 25.95 -16.72 2.80
CA PHE A 89 26.14 -17.61 1.63
C PHE A 89 27.05 -17.00 0.57
N SER A 90 27.27 -15.69 0.58
CA SER A 90 28.24 -15.03 -0.30
C SER A 90 29.67 -15.40 0.05
N PHE A 91 29.93 -15.78 1.31
CA PHE A 91 31.24 -16.19 1.79
C PHE A 91 31.17 -17.59 2.42
N PRO A 92 31.10 -18.65 1.61
CA PRO A 92 30.98 -20.00 2.14
C PRO A 92 32.18 -20.36 3.04
N GLN A 93 31.86 -20.81 4.26
CA GLN A 93 32.88 -21.18 5.22
C GLN A 93 33.61 -22.45 4.74
N LYS A 94 34.93 -22.39 4.78
CA LYS A 94 35.82 -23.52 4.48
C LYS A 94 36.29 -24.13 5.79
N TYR A 95 36.44 -25.42 5.80
CA TYR A 95 37.00 -26.15 6.94
C TYR A 95 38.14 -27.07 6.50
N ILE A 96 39.03 -27.33 7.39
CA ILE A 96 40.20 -28.22 7.19
C ILE A 96 40.19 -29.18 8.35
N THR A 97 40.33 -30.47 8.06
CA THR A 97 40.50 -31.53 9.05
C THR A 97 41.78 -32.28 8.78
N GLY A 98 42.43 -32.79 9.84
CA GLY A 98 43.70 -33.54 9.73
C GLY A 98 44.94 -32.65 9.56
N LEU A 99 44.93 -31.47 10.20
CA LEU A 99 46.13 -30.65 10.35
C LEU A 99 46.99 -31.21 11.49
N SER A 100 48.31 -31.22 11.32
CA SER A 100 49.25 -31.53 12.42
C SER A 100 49.22 -30.47 13.52
N ASP A 101 49.58 -30.84 14.76
CA ASP A 101 49.53 -29.91 15.90
C ASP A 101 50.51 -28.72 15.74
N ASP A 102 51.56 -28.86 14.92
CA ASP A 102 52.55 -27.83 14.62
C ASP A 102 52.17 -26.92 13.44
N ALA A 103 51.00 -27.10 12.84
CA ALA A 103 50.55 -26.27 11.71
C ALA A 103 50.29 -24.83 12.15
N GLU A 104 50.91 -23.86 11.46
CA GLU A 104 50.66 -22.44 11.71
C GLU A 104 49.14 -22.11 11.54
N LYS A 105 48.58 -21.43 12.54
CA LYS A 105 47.19 -20.97 12.50
C LYS A 105 47.04 -19.94 11.40
N MET A 106 46.33 -20.32 10.34
CA MET A 106 46.07 -19.45 9.21
C MET A 106 45.16 -18.31 9.63
N GLU A 107 45.50 -17.07 9.23
CA GLU A 107 44.68 -15.89 9.47
C GLU A 107 43.32 -16.04 8.75
N LYS A 108 42.24 -15.82 9.49
CA LYS A 108 40.85 -16.00 9.00
C LYS A 108 40.57 -15.27 7.69
N TRP A 109 41.13 -14.09 7.48
CA TRP A 109 40.90 -13.31 6.27
C TRP A 109 41.57 -13.92 5.03
N ARG A 110 42.73 -14.54 5.15
CA ARG A 110 43.42 -15.28 4.06
C ARG A 110 42.59 -16.47 3.61
N ALA A 111 42.03 -17.23 4.55
CA ALA A 111 41.16 -18.36 4.25
C ALA A 111 39.88 -17.96 3.50
N THR A 112 39.37 -16.75 3.73
CA THR A 112 38.15 -16.25 3.10
C THR A 112 38.41 -15.73 1.68
N MET A 113 39.55 -15.06 1.46
CA MET A 113 39.84 -14.37 0.19
C MET A 113 40.74 -15.14 -0.78
N SER A 114 41.50 -16.14 -0.30
CA SER A 114 42.38 -16.91 -1.17
C SER A 114 41.65 -18.04 -1.89
N SER A 115 41.71 -18.02 -3.22
CA SER A 115 41.18 -19.09 -4.07
C SER A 115 42.09 -20.34 -4.10
N PHE A 116 43.36 -20.22 -3.74
CA PHE A 116 44.31 -21.33 -3.72
C PHE A 116 44.99 -21.42 -2.33
N MET A 117 44.79 -22.54 -1.67
CA MET A 117 45.50 -22.90 -0.44
C MET A 117 46.40 -24.07 -0.73
N THR A 118 47.68 -23.94 -0.43
CA THR A 118 48.63 -25.03 -0.52
C THR A 118 48.91 -25.58 0.87
N PHE A 119 48.77 -26.88 1.03
CA PHE A 119 49.06 -27.60 2.26
C PHE A 119 50.13 -28.65 2.01
N THR A 120 51.07 -28.77 2.88
CA THR A 120 52.05 -29.83 2.89
C THR A 120 51.50 -31.10 3.53
N LYS A 121 52.09 -32.23 3.24
CA LYS A 121 51.78 -33.49 3.91
C LYS A 121 52.25 -33.44 5.36
N ASP A 122 51.51 -34.13 6.22
CA ASP A 122 51.88 -34.44 7.59
C ASP A 122 53.17 -35.31 7.67
N GLU A 123 53.83 -35.42 8.82
CA GLU A 123 54.98 -36.27 9.06
C GLU A 123 54.66 -37.76 8.80
N GLU A 124 53.41 -38.19 8.97
CA GLU A 124 52.91 -39.52 8.67
C GLU A 124 52.53 -39.72 7.20
N GLY A 125 52.61 -38.69 6.38
CA GLY A 125 52.32 -38.71 4.92
C GLY A 125 50.87 -38.51 4.54
N ASP A 126 49.99 -38.27 5.52
CA ASP A 126 48.58 -37.97 5.27
C ASP A 126 48.35 -36.55 4.78
N ARG A 127 47.30 -36.35 3.97
CA ARG A 127 46.94 -35.04 3.46
C ARG A 127 45.76 -34.49 4.22
N PRO A 128 45.78 -33.18 4.59
CA PRO A 128 44.63 -32.55 5.19
C PRO A 128 43.40 -32.62 4.25
N ASN A 129 42.27 -32.93 4.81
CA ASN A 129 41.01 -32.93 4.04
C ASN A 129 40.40 -31.54 4.08
N LEU A 130 40.24 -30.97 2.90
CA LEU A 130 39.67 -29.65 2.67
C LEU A 130 38.20 -29.80 2.32
N GLY A 131 37.33 -29.12 3.07
CA GLY A 131 35.92 -29.07 2.78
C GLY A 131 35.38 -27.64 2.76
N GLN A 132 34.26 -27.49 2.14
CA GLN A 132 33.48 -26.25 2.11
C GLN A 132 32.06 -26.60 2.48
N PHE A 133 31.44 -25.83 3.38
CA PHE A 133 30.01 -25.97 3.64
C PHE A 133 29.21 -25.67 2.37
N ALA A 134 28.24 -26.52 2.10
CA ALA A 134 27.38 -26.35 0.93
C ALA A 134 26.62 -25.00 1.00
N GLN A 135 26.63 -24.27 -0.10
CA GLN A 135 25.79 -23.07 -0.22
C GLN A 135 24.33 -23.49 -0.21
N GLN A 136 23.55 -22.86 0.64
CA GLN A 136 22.10 -23.06 0.63
C GLN A 136 21.45 -22.17 -0.41
N SER A 137 20.37 -22.68 -1.00
CA SER A 137 19.57 -21.92 -1.97
C SER A 137 18.80 -20.80 -1.28
N MET A 138 18.70 -19.65 -1.95
CA MET A 138 17.83 -18.53 -1.55
C MET A 138 16.36 -18.74 -1.95
N THR A 139 16.08 -19.77 -2.74
CA THR A 139 14.74 -20.10 -3.26
C THR A 139 13.67 -20.18 -2.15
N PRO A 140 13.89 -20.80 -0.97
CA PRO A 140 12.88 -20.85 0.07
C PRO A 140 12.42 -19.47 0.56
N HIS A 141 13.32 -18.47 0.59
CA HIS A 141 12.95 -17.10 0.97
C HIS A 141 12.09 -16.44 -0.08
N THR A 142 12.40 -16.64 -1.36
CA THR A 142 11.61 -16.12 -2.49
C THR A 142 10.23 -16.75 -2.54
N GLU A 143 10.14 -18.05 -2.34
CA GLU A 143 8.85 -18.78 -2.28
C GLU A 143 8.00 -18.31 -1.10
N GLN A 144 8.63 -18.07 0.07
CA GLN A 144 7.92 -17.55 1.24
C GLN A 144 7.40 -16.12 0.98
N LEU A 145 8.16 -15.26 0.31
CA LEU A 145 7.70 -13.92 -0.08
C LEU A 145 6.54 -14.01 -1.08
N LYS A 146 6.61 -14.89 -2.05
CA LYS A 146 5.53 -15.15 -3.02
C LYS A 146 4.26 -15.64 -2.32
N MET A 147 4.38 -16.50 -1.32
CA MET A 147 3.27 -16.95 -0.49
C MET A 147 2.61 -15.77 0.26
N PHE A 148 3.40 -14.90 0.90
CA PHE A 148 2.85 -13.71 1.57
C PHE A 148 2.21 -12.74 0.60
N ALA A 149 2.78 -12.57 -0.61
CA ALA A 149 2.16 -11.76 -1.65
C ALA A 149 0.81 -12.35 -2.08
N ALA A 150 0.70 -13.67 -2.24
CA ALA A 150 -0.56 -14.33 -2.57
C ALA A 150 -1.63 -14.14 -1.47
N LEU A 151 -1.25 -14.26 -0.20
CA LEU A 151 -2.15 -14.00 0.93
C LEU A 151 -2.60 -12.53 0.98
N PHE A 152 -1.68 -11.61 0.72
CA PHE A 152 -1.98 -10.18 0.68
C PHE A 152 -2.89 -9.84 -0.50
N ALA A 153 -2.63 -10.39 -1.67
CA ALA A 153 -3.48 -10.26 -2.86
C ALA A 153 -4.92 -10.75 -2.58
N GLY A 154 -5.06 -11.91 -1.95
CA GLY A 154 -6.36 -12.45 -1.56
C GLY A 154 -7.12 -11.56 -0.57
N GLU A 155 -6.43 -10.96 0.41
CA GLU A 155 -7.05 -10.07 1.40
C GLU A 155 -7.46 -8.72 0.79
N THR A 156 -6.67 -8.19 -0.14
CA THR A 156 -6.87 -6.85 -0.71
C THR A 156 -7.69 -6.83 -2.00
N GLY A 157 -7.82 -7.98 -2.66
CA GLY A 157 -8.42 -8.11 -3.99
C GLY A 157 -7.50 -7.65 -5.13
N LEU A 158 -6.19 -7.52 -4.86
CA LEU A 158 -5.14 -7.30 -5.85
C LEU A 158 -4.76 -8.61 -6.54
N THR A 159 -3.98 -8.52 -7.61
CA THR A 159 -3.36 -9.67 -8.26
C THR A 159 -1.90 -9.81 -7.84
N LEU A 160 -1.26 -10.95 -8.12
CA LEU A 160 0.17 -11.11 -7.89
C LEU A 160 1.00 -10.20 -8.80
N ASP A 161 0.51 -9.93 -10.01
CA ASP A 161 1.14 -9.01 -10.97
C ASP A 161 1.17 -7.58 -10.45
N ASP A 162 0.09 -7.13 -9.77
CA ASP A 162 0.05 -5.82 -9.09
C ASP A 162 1.10 -5.69 -7.98
N LEU A 163 1.53 -6.82 -7.41
CA LEU A 163 2.55 -6.88 -6.36
C LEU A 163 3.97 -7.11 -6.91
N GLY A 164 4.15 -7.08 -8.23
CA GLY A 164 5.44 -7.23 -8.89
C GLY A 164 5.90 -8.67 -9.11
N PHE A 165 5.03 -9.67 -8.89
CA PHE A 165 5.30 -11.07 -9.21
C PHE A 165 4.70 -11.41 -10.57
N ALA A 166 5.42 -11.06 -11.64
CA ALA A 166 4.99 -11.35 -12.99
C ALA A 166 4.78 -12.86 -13.21
N THR A 167 3.69 -13.22 -13.89
CA THR A 167 3.45 -14.58 -14.36
C THR A 167 4.28 -14.82 -15.64
N GLU A 168 4.87 -16.00 -15.76
CA GLU A 168 5.73 -16.37 -16.90
C GLU A 168 4.98 -16.36 -18.25
N ASN A 169 3.66 -16.50 -18.22
CA ASN A 169 2.82 -16.45 -19.41
C ASN A 169 2.01 -15.15 -19.44
N PRO A 170 2.15 -14.30 -20.46
CA PRO A 170 1.33 -13.12 -20.59
C PRO A 170 -0.15 -13.52 -20.76
N SER A 171 -0.99 -13.04 -19.88
CA SER A 171 -2.44 -13.25 -19.95
C SER A 171 -3.04 -12.43 -21.09
N SER A 172 -4.14 -12.92 -21.70
CA SER A 172 -4.90 -12.11 -22.64
C SER A 172 -5.47 -10.84 -21.95
N ALA A 173 -5.75 -9.80 -22.72
CA ALA A 173 -6.34 -8.57 -22.18
C ALA A 173 -7.65 -8.82 -21.42
N GLU A 174 -8.44 -9.80 -21.87
CA GLU A 174 -9.69 -10.21 -21.21
C GLU A 174 -9.42 -10.93 -19.89
N ALA A 175 -8.39 -11.79 -19.83
CA ALA A 175 -8.00 -12.46 -18.60
C ALA A 175 -7.46 -11.46 -17.57
N ILE A 176 -6.71 -10.44 -17.99
CA ILE A 176 -6.24 -9.34 -17.13
C ILE A 176 -7.45 -8.55 -16.58
N LYS A 177 -8.42 -8.19 -17.43
CA LYS A 177 -9.64 -7.52 -16.97
C LYS A 177 -10.43 -8.37 -15.97
N ALA A 178 -10.55 -9.68 -16.23
CA ALA A 178 -11.23 -10.61 -15.35
C ALA A 178 -10.51 -10.76 -13.99
N SER A 179 -9.18 -10.77 -13.97
CA SER A 179 -8.40 -10.88 -12.73
C SER A 179 -8.59 -9.67 -11.80
N HIS A 180 -8.82 -8.47 -12.37
CA HIS A 180 -9.06 -7.23 -11.61
C HIS A 180 -10.53 -6.99 -11.23
N GLU A 181 -11.46 -7.93 -11.53
CA GLU A 181 -12.88 -7.74 -11.27
C GLU A 181 -13.18 -7.52 -9.77
N ASN A 182 -12.49 -8.22 -8.87
CA ASN A 182 -12.65 -8.05 -7.43
C ASN A 182 -12.27 -6.64 -6.98
N LEU A 183 -11.17 -6.09 -7.50
CA LEU A 183 -10.73 -4.73 -7.23
C LEU A 183 -11.75 -3.72 -7.78
N ARG A 184 -12.27 -3.95 -8.99
CA ARG A 184 -13.29 -3.13 -9.63
C ARG A 184 -14.57 -3.07 -8.81
N LEU A 185 -15.04 -4.21 -8.30
CA LEU A 185 -16.23 -4.28 -7.46
C LEU A 185 -16.01 -3.57 -6.11
N ALA A 186 -14.82 -3.71 -5.52
CA ALA A 186 -14.45 -3.00 -4.29
C ALA A 186 -14.40 -1.48 -4.52
N ALA A 187 -13.84 -1.01 -5.63
CA ALA A 187 -13.82 0.39 -6.01
C ALA A 187 -15.24 0.96 -6.20
N ARG A 188 -16.10 0.26 -6.94
CA ARG A 188 -17.51 0.66 -7.11
C ARG A 188 -18.27 0.76 -5.79
N LYS A 189 -18.02 -0.17 -4.87
CA LYS A 189 -18.62 -0.13 -3.54
C LYS A 189 -18.13 1.09 -2.74
N ALA A 190 -16.84 1.41 -2.83
CA ALA A 190 -16.26 2.60 -2.21
C ALA A 190 -16.85 3.88 -2.82
N GLN A 191 -16.93 3.99 -4.13
CA GLN A 191 -17.55 5.12 -4.85
C GLN A 191 -18.98 5.38 -4.37
N ARG A 192 -19.81 4.34 -4.23
CA ARG A 192 -21.17 4.47 -3.69
C ARG A 192 -21.19 5.03 -2.27
N THR A 193 -20.26 4.59 -1.43
CA THR A 193 -20.18 5.04 -0.03
C THR A 193 -19.67 6.48 0.05
N PHE A 194 -18.69 6.84 -0.76
CA PHE A 194 -18.09 8.18 -0.77
C PHE A 194 -18.97 9.24 -1.44
N ARG A 195 -19.89 8.82 -2.31
CA ARG A 195 -20.76 9.72 -3.07
C ARG A 195 -21.42 10.77 -2.18
N SER A 196 -22.00 10.39 -1.06
CA SER A 196 -22.69 11.31 -0.16
C SER A 196 -21.75 12.35 0.45
N GLY A 197 -20.52 11.95 0.79
CA GLY A 197 -19.48 12.85 1.30
C GLY A 197 -19.08 13.87 0.23
N PHE A 198 -18.77 13.44 -0.98
CA PHE A 198 -18.42 14.36 -2.07
C PHE A 198 -19.54 15.32 -2.45
N LEU A 199 -20.81 14.84 -2.48
CA LEU A 199 -21.95 15.71 -2.72
C LEU A 199 -22.15 16.75 -1.61
N ASN A 200 -21.90 16.37 -0.34
CA ASN A 200 -21.97 17.31 0.77
C ASN A 200 -20.81 18.33 0.71
N ALA A 201 -19.62 17.89 0.35
CA ALA A 201 -18.49 18.80 0.15
C ALA A 201 -18.76 19.80 -0.98
N GLY A 202 -19.26 19.32 -2.14
CA GLY A 202 -19.65 20.18 -3.26
C GLY A 202 -20.77 21.15 -2.90
N TYR A 203 -21.74 20.71 -2.11
CA TYR A 203 -22.80 21.56 -1.60
C TYR A 203 -22.28 22.71 -0.72
N LEU A 204 -21.43 22.40 0.25
CA LEU A 204 -20.82 23.42 1.10
C LEU A 204 -19.92 24.37 0.31
N ALA A 205 -19.15 23.84 -0.65
CA ALA A 205 -18.33 24.66 -1.55
C ALA A 205 -19.17 25.62 -2.40
N ALA A 206 -20.33 25.18 -2.90
CA ALA A 206 -21.25 26.06 -3.63
C ALA A 206 -21.81 27.18 -2.75
N CYS A 207 -22.20 26.85 -1.51
CA CYS A 207 -22.66 27.85 -0.56
C CYS A 207 -21.60 28.91 -0.28
N LEU A 208 -20.34 28.51 -0.11
CA LEU A 208 -19.22 29.43 0.13
C LEU A 208 -18.85 30.25 -1.11
N ARG A 209 -18.87 29.63 -2.30
CA ARG A 209 -18.51 30.31 -3.55
C ARG A 209 -19.49 31.44 -3.88
N ASP A 210 -20.79 31.17 -3.69
CA ASP A 210 -21.84 32.06 -4.12
C ASP A 210 -22.37 32.95 -2.98
N ASP A 211 -21.77 32.82 -1.78
CA ASP A 211 -22.16 33.53 -0.55
C ASP A 211 -23.67 33.41 -0.27
N TYR A 212 -24.21 32.20 -0.45
CA TYR A 212 -25.63 31.93 -0.39
C TYR A 212 -25.93 30.54 0.24
N PRO A 213 -26.76 30.46 1.29
CA PRO A 213 -27.10 29.21 1.95
C PRO A 213 -28.13 28.42 1.14
N TYR A 214 -27.72 27.72 0.12
CA TYR A 214 -28.57 26.87 -0.69
C TYR A 214 -29.29 25.82 0.16
N LEU A 215 -30.54 25.52 -0.20
CA LEU A 215 -31.24 24.41 0.41
C LEU A 215 -30.71 23.07 -0.10
N ARG A 216 -30.47 22.11 0.80
CA ARG A 216 -29.94 20.81 0.42
C ARG A 216 -30.74 20.10 -0.68
N ARG A 217 -32.07 20.30 -0.73
CA ARG A 217 -32.96 19.76 -1.78
C ARG A 217 -32.63 20.29 -3.18
N GLN A 218 -32.08 21.48 -3.30
CA GLN A 218 -31.71 22.07 -4.59
C GLN A 218 -30.54 21.32 -5.25
N VAL A 219 -29.69 20.68 -4.44
CA VAL A 219 -28.55 19.89 -4.89
C VAL A 219 -28.88 18.39 -4.96
N TYR A 220 -30.12 18.01 -4.64
CA TYR A 220 -30.56 16.60 -4.64
C TYR A 220 -30.40 15.90 -5.99
N LEU A 221 -30.66 16.62 -7.08
CA LEU A 221 -30.55 16.11 -8.45
C LEU A 221 -29.10 15.98 -8.92
N THR A 222 -28.14 16.57 -8.21
CA THR A 222 -26.73 16.47 -8.54
C THR A 222 -26.23 15.07 -8.22
N SER A 223 -25.47 14.47 -9.12
CA SER A 223 -24.84 13.17 -8.90
C SER A 223 -23.32 13.28 -9.00
N ALA A 224 -22.62 12.56 -8.13
CA ALA A 224 -21.17 12.40 -8.28
C ALA A 224 -20.91 11.56 -9.54
N MET A 225 -20.13 12.10 -10.46
CA MET A 225 -19.65 11.39 -11.63
C MET A 225 -18.25 10.83 -11.30
N TRP A 226 -18.02 9.60 -11.71
CA TRP A 226 -16.75 8.91 -11.51
C TRP A 226 -16.23 8.50 -12.88
N GLU A 227 -14.97 8.68 -13.10
CA GLU A 227 -14.31 8.11 -14.28
C GLU A 227 -14.39 6.59 -14.24
N PRO A 228 -14.50 5.91 -15.38
CA PRO A 228 -14.49 4.47 -15.45
C PRO A 228 -13.15 3.92 -14.90
N VAL A 229 -13.22 2.85 -14.10
CA VAL A 229 -12.04 2.21 -13.49
C VAL A 229 -11.08 1.65 -14.54
N PHE A 230 -11.59 1.27 -15.69
CA PHE A 230 -10.82 0.89 -16.88
C PHE A 230 -11.23 1.76 -18.04
N GLU A 231 -10.27 2.21 -18.82
CA GLU A 231 -10.57 2.86 -20.10
C GLU A 231 -11.34 1.89 -20.99
N PRO A 232 -12.48 2.32 -21.53
CA PRO A 232 -13.23 1.48 -22.44
C PRO A 232 -12.44 1.28 -23.74
N ASP A 233 -12.33 0.04 -24.20
CA ASP A 233 -11.74 -0.27 -25.49
C ASP A 233 -12.50 0.40 -26.63
N SER A 234 -11.85 0.69 -27.74
CA SER A 234 -12.48 1.26 -28.94
C SER A 234 -13.67 0.44 -29.42
N ALA A 235 -13.62 -0.89 -29.31
CA ALA A 235 -14.72 -1.79 -29.62
C ALA A 235 -15.92 -1.60 -28.65
N MET A 236 -15.65 -1.39 -27.37
CA MET A 236 -16.69 -1.14 -26.37
C MET A 236 -17.32 0.24 -26.56
N LEU A 237 -16.54 1.26 -26.90
CA LEU A 237 -17.03 2.60 -27.25
C LEU A 237 -17.92 2.58 -28.50
N SER A 238 -17.52 1.86 -29.55
CA SER A 238 -18.30 1.64 -30.75
C SER A 238 -19.64 0.97 -30.42
N SER A 239 -19.61 -0.11 -29.64
CA SER A 239 -20.83 -0.84 -29.21
C SER A 239 -21.79 0.04 -28.38
N ILE A 240 -21.26 0.89 -27.49
CA ILE A 240 -22.06 1.86 -26.71
C ILE A 240 -22.65 2.92 -27.64
N GLY A 241 -21.88 3.43 -28.60
CA GLY A 241 -22.32 4.38 -29.60
C GLY A 241 -23.46 3.82 -30.45
N ASP A 242 -23.33 2.63 -30.97
CA ASP A 242 -24.36 1.92 -31.74
C ASP A 242 -25.62 1.65 -30.90
N GLY A 243 -25.44 1.29 -29.61
CA GLY A 243 -26.57 1.13 -28.69
C GLY A 243 -27.33 2.44 -28.44
N ALA A 244 -26.60 3.55 -28.25
CA ALA A 244 -27.22 4.87 -28.07
C ALA A 244 -27.98 5.35 -29.32
N ILE A 245 -27.45 5.11 -30.51
CA ILE A 245 -28.11 5.42 -31.79
C ILE A 245 -29.39 4.60 -31.94
N LYS A 246 -29.38 3.30 -31.64
CA LYS A 246 -30.55 2.43 -31.69
C LYS A 246 -31.65 2.85 -30.71
N ILE A 247 -31.26 3.29 -29.51
CA ILE A 247 -32.23 3.82 -28.52
C ILE A 247 -32.86 5.11 -29.01
N ASN A 248 -32.09 6.03 -29.58
CA ASN A 248 -32.62 7.28 -30.15
C ASN A 248 -33.48 7.07 -31.38
N GLN A 249 -33.31 5.99 -32.14
CA GLN A 249 -34.15 5.65 -33.28
C GLN A 249 -35.44 4.92 -32.88
N ALA A 250 -35.50 4.39 -31.66
CA ALA A 250 -36.67 3.66 -31.14
C ALA A 250 -37.65 4.54 -30.34
N VAL A 251 -37.31 5.81 -30.11
CA VAL A 251 -38.13 6.85 -29.49
C VAL A 251 -38.65 7.78 -30.55
#